data_b0b285c5afb8ce7cda0fef8b4ab078ad
#
_entry.id   b0b285c5afb8ce7cda0fef8b4ab078ad
#
_cell.length_a   1.000
_cell.length_b   1.000
_cell.length_c   1.000
_cell.angle_alpha   90.00
_cell.angle_beta   90.00
_cell.angle_gamma   90.00
#
_symmetry.space_group_name_H-M   'P 1'
#
loop_
_entity.id
_entity.type
_entity.pdbx_description
1 polymer ?
#
loop_
_entity_poly.entity_id
_entity_poly.type
_entity_poly.pdbx_seq_one_letter_code
_entity_poly.pdbx_strand_id
1 'polypeptide(L)'
;MNEYLIITLIFLVYFSPVFYQLYLAIKENKGGNTIPLKKFKKFLKYSVMIIIPVIIGFGLLSHTNYLNYEKPLTFDKYEQISFENFRGLEFFKKSLYGNERFAYVVTSIESEIDDKTVTIQSFFHPSRSFVYKKNTNSKELLAHEKYHIKITELFTRKAKEKISKLNKFNGKKIEEIIRQAEQDERNFQRQYDYDTFHSYVLSEQKRYEKEVDSLLNLLTEYKEPKIEFND
;
A
#
# COMPACT_ATOMS: atom_id res chain seq x y z
N MET A 1 -2.00 20.52 -7.62
CA MET A 1 -1.71 20.61 -9.07
C MET A 1 -2.29 19.35 -9.71
N ASN A 2 -2.95 19.44 -10.84
CA ASN A 2 -3.61 18.30 -11.47
C ASN A 2 -2.54 17.27 -11.92
N GLU A 3 -2.64 16.01 -11.46
CA GLU A 3 -1.68 14.93 -11.76
C GLU A 3 -1.51 14.73 -13.27
N TYR A 4 -2.60 14.85 -14.04
CA TYR A 4 -2.54 14.77 -15.51
C TYR A 4 -1.71 15.89 -16.13
N LEU A 5 -1.73 17.09 -15.56
CA LEU A 5 -0.93 18.22 -16.03
C LEU A 5 0.56 17.93 -15.82
N ILE A 6 0.94 17.39 -14.66
CA ILE A 6 2.34 17.03 -14.37
C ILE A 6 2.84 15.97 -15.34
N ILE A 7 2.08 14.91 -15.53
CA ILE A 7 2.44 13.81 -16.45
C ILE A 7 2.61 14.35 -17.88
N THR A 8 1.68 15.21 -18.33
CA THR A 8 1.74 15.83 -19.64
C THR A 8 2.99 16.69 -19.79
N LEU A 9 3.33 17.50 -18.79
CA LEU A 9 4.54 18.33 -18.81
C LEU A 9 5.82 17.48 -18.85
N ILE A 10 5.90 16.44 -18.06
CA ILE A 10 7.05 15.51 -18.07
C ILE A 10 7.19 14.87 -19.46
N PHE A 11 6.09 14.41 -20.06
CA PHE A 11 6.08 13.83 -21.40
C PHE A 11 6.57 14.84 -22.46
N LEU A 12 6.06 16.06 -22.45
CA LEU A 12 6.45 17.11 -23.39
C LEU A 12 7.93 17.48 -23.25
N VAL A 13 8.44 17.60 -22.02
CA VAL A 13 9.85 17.88 -21.76
C VAL A 13 10.73 16.72 -22.24
N TYR A 14 10.38 15.48 -21.91
CA TYR A 14 11.14 14.31 -22.29
C TYR A 14 11.23 14.12 -23.82
N PHE A 15 10.11 14.31 -24.51
CA PHE A 15 10.06 14.16 -25.98
C PHE A 15 10.39 15.44 -26.74
N SER A 16 10.71 16.55 -26.10
CA SER A 16 11.02 17.82 -26.77
C SER A 16 12.13 17.72 -27.81
N PRO A 17 13.24 16.94 -27.61
CA PRO A 17 14.25 16.78 -28.66
C PRO A 17 13.72 15.99 -29.88
N VAL A 18 12.81 15.03 -29.64
CA VAL A 18 12.17 14.25 -30.70
C VAL A 18 11.25 15.15 -31.54
N PHE A 19 10.42 15.97 -30.87
CA PHE A 19 9.52 16.91 -31.53
C PHE A 19 10.30 17.97 -32.32
N TYR A 20 11.41 18.46 -31.78
CA TYR A 20 12.27 19.39 -32.50
C TYR A 20 12.86 18.76 -33.77
N GLN A 21 13.36 17.52 -33.71
CA GLN A 21 13.86 16.81 -34.89
C GLN A 21 12.76 16.50 -35.91
N LEU A 22 11.54 16.22 -35.44
CA LEU A 22 10.37 16.04 -36.30
C LEU A 22 10.06 17.32 -37.06
N TYR A 23 10.03 18.48 -36.37
CA TYR A 23 9.82 19.77 -36.97
C TYR A 23 10.85 20.05 -38.09
N LEU A 24 12.15 19.82 -37.82
CA LEU A 24 13.21 20.00 -38.81
C LEU A 24 13.06 19.03 -39.99
N ALA A 25 12.68 17.76 -39.72
CA ALA A 25 12.46 16.77 -40.76
C ALA A 25 11.33 17.21 -41.72
N ILE A 26 10.22 17.74 -41.20
CA ILE A 26 9.09 18.22 -41.99
C ILE A 26 9.50 19.46 -42.81
N LYS A 27 10.23 20.38 -42.17
CA LYS A 27 10.64 21.63 -42.80
C LYS A 27 11.60 21.41 -43.98
N GLU A 28 12.62 20.54 -43.81
CA GLU A 28 13.70 20.35 -44.77
C GLU A 28 13.43 19.25 -45.80
N ASN A 29 12.47 18.34 -45.52
CA ASN A 29 12.13 17.25 -46.46
C ASN A 29 11.63 17.79 -47.81
N LYS A 30 10.97 18.96 -47.83
CA LYS A 30 10.55 19.64 -49.07
C LYS A 30 11.73 20.05 -49.96
N GLY A 31 12.91 20.26 -49.36
CA GLY A 31 14.15 20.58 -50.07
C GLY A 31 15.04 19.37 -50.41
N GLY A 32 14.54 18.14 -50.18
CA GLY A 32 15.30 16.91 -50.45
C GLY A 32 16.34 16.55 -49.38
N ASN A 33 16.47 17.33 -48.29
CA ASN A 33 17.42 17.02 -47.19
C ASN A 33 16.84 15.96 -46.24
N THR A 34 17.40 14.74 -46.27
CA THR A 34 16.96 13.61 -45.44
C THR A 34 17.71 13.47 -44.10
N ILE A 35 18.72 14.33 -43.84
CA ILE A 35 19.52 14.25 -42.61
C ILE A 35 18.67 14.44 -41.34
N PRO A 36 17.75 15.44 -41.28
CA PRO A 36 16.88 15.60 -40.09
C PRO A 36 15.96 14.41 -39.85
N LEU A 37 15.47 13.76 -40.92
CA LEU A 37 14.65 12.54 -40.79
C LEU A 37 15.43 11.38 -40.19
N LYS A 38 16.71 11.21 -40.56
CA LYS A 38 17.58 10.19 -39.95
C LYS A 38 17.83 10.49 -38.47
N LYS A 39 18.06 11.76 -38.12
CA LYS A 39 18.21 12.19 -36.70
C LYS A 39 16.93 11.97 -35.93
N PHE A 40 15.78 12.37 -36.46
CA PHE A 40 14.47 12.11 -35.80
C PHE A 40 14.27 10.61 -35.49
N LYS A 41 14.48 9.72 -36.47
CA LYS A 41 14.36 8.25 -36.24
C LYS A 41 15.30 7.76 -35.15
N LYS A 42 16.54 8.28 -35.12
CA LYS A 42 17.54 7.94 -34.10
C LYS A 42 17.08 8.43 -32.71
N PHE A 43 16.68 9.69 -32.56
CA PHE A 43 16.19 10.22 -31.27
C PHE A 43 14.95 9.49 -30.80
N LEU A 44 13.96 9.23 -31.65
CA LEU A 44 12.76 8.50 -31.34
C LEU A 44 13.11 7.09 -30.84
N LYS A 45 13.98 6.35 -31.57
CA LYS A 45 14.41 5.00 -31.17
C LYS A 45 15.02 5.00 -29.75
N TYR A 46 15.96 5.89 -29.46
CA TYR A 46 16.61 5.92 -28.14
C TYR A 46 15.65 6.38 -27.04
N SER A 47 14.79 7.36 -27.31
CA SER A 47 13.78 7.78 -26.35
C SER A 47 12.84 6.62 -25.97
N VAL A 48 12.38 5.86 -26.96
CA VAL A 48 11.52 4.69 -26.72
C VAL A 48 12.29 3.57 -25.97
N MET A 49 13.55 3.31 -26.36
CA MET A 49 14.39 2.32 -25.67
C MET A 49 14.63 2.63 -24.20
N ILE A 50 14.66 3.91 -23.82
CA ILE A 50 14.86 4.33 -22.43
C ILE A 50 13.53 4.30 -21.66
N ILE A 51 12.44 4.83 -22.25
CA ILE A 51 11.19 5.01 -21.52
C ILE A 51 10.46 3.71 -21.26
N ILE A 52 10.55 2.72 -22.17
CA ILE A 52 9.86 1.43 -22.00
C ILE A 52 10.34 0.68 -20.73
N PRO A 53 11.65 0.47 -20.49
CA PRO A 53 12.11 -0.16 -19.24
C PRO A 53 11.71 0.63 -17.99
N VAL A 54 11.70 1.97 -18.06
CA VAL A 54 11.28 2.81 -16.93
C VAL A 54 9.80 2.59 -16.60
N ILE A 55 8.93 2.58 -17.62
CA ILE A 55 7.49 2.33 -17.44
C ILE A 55 7.25 0.91 -16.89
N ILE A 56 7.94 -0.09 -17.43
CA ILE A 56 7.82 -1.48 -16.95
C ILE A 56 8.29 -1.58 -15.50
N GLY A 57 9.46 -1.01 -15.17
CA GLY A 57 10.00 -1.01 -13.82
C GLY A 57 9.07 -0.32 -12.82
N PHE A 58 8.53 0.84 -13.18
CA PHE A 58 7.56 1.55 -12.35
C PHE A 58 6.26 0.75 -12.17
N GLY A 59 5.75 0.15 -13.25
CA GLY A 59 4.57 -0.72 -13.19
C GLY A 59 4.77 -1.93 -12.26
N LEU A 60 5.94 -2.58 -12.32
CA LEU A 60 6.28 -3.69 -11.44
C LEU A 60 6.38 -3.24 -9.98
N LEU A 61 7.07 -2.13 -9.70
CA LEU A 61 7.21 -1.60 -8.35
C LEU A 61 5.86 -1.20 -7.73
N SER A 62 4.94 -0.64 -8.53
CA SER A 62 3.59 -0.32 -8.05
C SER A 62 2.76 -1.57 -7.80
N HIS A 63 2.84 -2.57 -8.70
CA HIS A 63 2.09 -3.82 -8.58
C HIS A 63 2.51 -4.66 -7.36
N THR A 64 3.79 -4.63 -7.01
CA THR A 64 4.33 -5.36 -5.85
C THR A 64 4.09 -4.63 -4.51
N ASN A 65 3.41 -3.49 -4.51
CA ASN A 65 3.22 -2.64 -3.34
C ASN A 65 4.54 -2.20 -2.66
N TYR A 66 5.61 -2.13 -3.43
CA TYR A 66 6.95 -1.78 -2.94
C TYR A 66 7.10 -0.27 -2.69
N LEU A 67 6.38 0.56 -3.46
CA LEU A 67 6.50 2.02 -3.38
C LEU A 67 5.86 2.54 -2.09
N ASN A 68 6.68 3.21 -1.26
CA ASN A 68 6.26 3.79 0.01
C ASN A 68 6.61 5.29 0.05
N TYR A 69 5.75 6.13 -0.52
CA TYR A 69 5.95 7.58 -0.68
C TYR A 69 5.10 8.44 0.28
N GLU A 70 4.22 7.82 1.07
CA GLU A 70 3.47 8.48 2.15
C GLU A 70 3.78 7.79 3.48
N LYS A 71 3.79 8.57 4.55
CA LYS A 71 4.05 8.02 5.89
C LYS A 71 2.94 7.05 6.29
N PRO A 72 3.28 5.88 6.83
CA PRO A 72 2.30 4.99 7.43
C PRO A 72 1.52 5.70 8.55
N LEU A 73 0.26 5.30 8.73
CA LEU A 73 -0.60 5.80 9.80
C LEU A 73 -0.70 4.73 10.89
N THR A 74 -0.50 5.14 12.12
CA THR A 74 -0.67 4.32 13.32
C THR A 74 -2.15 4.13 13.66
N PHE A 75 -2.47 3.12 14.45
CA PHE A 75 -3.86 2.76 14.79
C PHE A 75 -4.64 3.88 15.51
N ASP A 76 -3.99 4.77 16.23
CA ASP A 76 -4.64 5.94 16.85
C ASP A 76 -5.37 6.84 15.84
N LYS A 77 -4.96 6.81 14.56
CA LYS A 77 -5.60 7.53 13.45
C LYS A 77 -6.68 6.74 12.72
N TYR A 78 -7.02 5.55 13.19
CA TYR A 78 -7.96 4.63 12.56
C TYR A 78 -9.29 5.30 12.17
N GLU A 79 -9.87 6.12 13.04
CA GLU A 79 -11.17 6.78 12.77
C GLU A 79 -11.11 7.75 11.60
N GLN A 80 -9.95 8.35 11.35
CA GLN A 80 -9.73 9.33 10.27
C GLN A 80 -9.53 8.65 8.91
N ILE A 81 -9.35 7.32 8.86
CA ILE A 81 -9.09 6.61 7.62
C ILE A 81 -10.35 6.51 6.77
N SER A 82 -10.24 6.98 5.55
CA SER A 82 -11.24 6.93 4.48
C SER A 82 -10.60 6.48 3.17
N PHE A 83 -11.38 6.30 2.11
CA PHE A 83 -10.83 5.98 0.79
C PHE A 83 -9.86 7.03 0.22
N GLU A 84 -9.88 8.26 0.71
CA GLU A 84 -8.89 9.28 0.32
C GLU A 84 -7.46 8.92 0.74
N ASN A 85 -7.32 8.09 1.78
CA ASN A 85 -6.04 7.60 2.26
C ASN A 85 -5.50 6.40 1.46
N PHE A 86 -6.30 5.81 0.54
CA PHE A 86 -5.87 4.72 -0.34
C PHE A 86 -5.17 5.31 -1.55
N ARG A 87 -3.86 5.52 -1.44
CA ARG A 87 -3.04 6.26 -2.40
C ARG A 87 -2.23 5.38 -3.34
N GLY A 88 -2.28 4.07 -3.14
CA GLY A 88 -1.52 3.10 -3.92
C GLY A 88 -1.77 3.23 -5.43
N LEU A 89 -0.70 2.98 -6.20
CA LEU A 89 -0.71 3.00 -7.66
C LEU A 89 -0.86 1.55 -8.14
N GLU A 90 -1.99 1.23 -8.76
CA GLU A 90 -2.27 -0.12 -9.24
C GLU A 90 -2.79 -0.08 -10.67
N PHE A 91 -2.13 -0.82 -11.56
CA PHE A 91 -2.45 -0.84 -12.98
C PHE A 91 -3.05 -2.15 -13.48
N PHE A 92 -2.80 -3.26 -12.77
CA PHE A 92 -3.07 -4.60 -13.26
C PHE A 92 -4.23 -5.33 -12.58
N LYS A 93 -4.49 -5.06 -11.30
CA LYS A 93 -5.51 -5.79 -10.51
C LYS A 93 -6.96 -5.43 -10.81
N LYS A 94 -7.20 -4.42 -11.62
CA LYS A 94 -8.53 -3.88 -11.90
C LYS A 94 -9.54 -4.88 -12.48
N SER A 95 -9.06 -5.89 -13.19
CA SER A 95 -9.91 -6.81 -13.97
C SER A 95 -10.32 -8.09 -13.25
N LEU A 96 -9.69 -8.43 -12.12
CA LEU A 96 -9.86 -9.73 -11.49
C LEU A 96 -11.12 -9.84 -10.62
N TYR A 97 -11.64 -8.73 -10.06
CA TYR A 97 -12.72 -8.75 -9.05
C TYR A 97 -13.92 -7.88 -9.38
N GLY A 98 -14.05 -7.43 -10.64
CA GLY A 98 -15.12 -6.51 -11.03
C GLY A 98 -14.85 -5.05 -10.68
N ASN A 99 -15.37 -4.15 -11.51
CA ASN A 99 -14.85 -2.79 -11.61
C ASN A 99 -15.34 -1.80 -10.53
N GLU A 100 -16.28 -2.15 -9.65
CA GLU A 100 -16.92 -1.13 -8.83
C GLU A 100 -16.70 -1.26 -7.32
N ARG A 101 -16.31 -2.44 -6.84
CA ARG A 101 -16.13 -2.73 -5.40
C ARG A 101 -14.79 -3.40 -5.13
N PHE A 102 -13.73 -2.87 -5.70
CA PHE A 102 -12.40 -3.41 -5.45
C PHE A 102 -11.56 -2.41 -4.66
N ALA A 103 -11.14 -2.83 -3.49
CA ALA A 103 -10.12 -2.18 -2.68
C ALA A 103 -9.22 -3.26 -2.06
N TYR A 104 -8.06 -2.87 -1.60
CA TYR A 104 -7.25 -3.64 -0.68
C TYR A 104 -6.45 -2.71 0.21
N VAL A 105 -6.22 -3.13 1.41
CA VAL A 105 -5.42 -2.42 2.40
C VAL A 105 -4.10 -3.18 2.64
N VAL A 106 -3.05 -2.43 2.91
CA VAL A 106 -1.78 -2.99 3.35
C VAL A 106 -1.50 -2.50 4.76
N THR A 107 -1.35 -3.43 5.66
CA THR A 107 -1.04 -3.20 7.06
C THR A 107 0.25 -3.91 7.46
N SER A 108 0.87 -3.50 8.56
CA SER A 108 2.03 -4.17 9.15
C SER A 108 2.01 -4.08 10.68
N ILE A 109 2.68 -5.03 11.31
CA ILE A 109 3.14 -4.94 12.70
C ILE A 109 4.61 -4.54 12.62
N GLU A 110 4.97 -3.40 13.21
CA GLU A 110 6.36 -2.95 13.25
C GLU A 110 6.85 -2.89 14.69
N SER A 111 8.11 -3.24 14.91
CA SER A 111 8.69 -3.31 16.25
C SER A 111 10.10 -2.74 16.27
N GLU A 112 10.41 -2.09 17.39
CA GLU A 112 11.75 -1.65 17.75
C GLU A 112 12.09 -2.26 19.11
N ILE A 113 13.22 -2.93 19.18
CA ILE A 113 13.66 -3.67 20.38
C ILE A 113 14.99 -3.09 20.83
N ASP A 114 14.98 -2.43 21.98
CA ASP A 114 16.13 -1.93 22.69
C ASP A 114 16.46 -2.77 23.93
N ASP A 115 17.55 -2.50 24.64
CA ASP A 115 18.08 -3.32 25.75
C ASP A 115 17.06 -3.70 26.82
N LYS A 116 16.05 -2.86 27.09
CA LYS A 116 15.01 -3.10 28.11
C LYS A 116 13.63 -2.64 27.68
N THR A 117 13.50 -2.28 26.42
CA THR A 117 12.28 -1.68 25.91
C THR A 117 11.88 -2.34 24.60
N VAL A 118 10.59 -2.58 24.44
CA VAL A 118 10.02 -3.07 23.19
C VAL A 118 8.89 -2.14 22.79
N THR A 119 9.00 -1.53 21.62
CA THR A 119 7.92 -0.76 21.01
C THR A 119 7.31 -1.57 19.89
N ILE A 120 5.99 -1.79 19.92
CA ILE A 120 5.27 -2.53 18.87
C ILE A 120 4.02 -1.77 18.50
N GLN A 121 3.85 -1.52 17.20
CA GLN A 121 2.70 -0.76 16.67
C GLN A 121 2.18 -1.40 15.39
N SER A 122 0.88 -1.24 15.17
CA SER A 122 0.24 -1.55 13.90
C SER A 122 0.19 -0.32 13.01
N PHE A 123 0.42 -0.52 11.71
CA PHE A 123 0.44 0.53 10.71
C PHE A 123 -0.48 0.21 9.54
N PHE A 124 -1.11 1.26 9.02
CA PHE A 124 -1.75 1.29 7.72
C PHE A 124 -0.84 2.02 6.74
N HIS A 125 -0.65 1.47 5.53
CA HIS A 125 0.24 2.02 4.50
C HIS A 125 -0.55 2.67 3.36
N PRO A 126 -0.73 4.01 3.37
CA PRO A 126 -1.51 4.71 2.34
C PRO A 126 -1.02 4.46 0.92
N SER A 127 0.29 4.60 0.68
CA SER A 127 0.90 4.46 -0.64
C SER A 127 0.85 3.03 -1.22
N ARG A 128 0.56 2.04 -0.38
CA ARG A 128 0.47 0.62 -0.75
C ARG A 128 -0.96 0.09 -0.77
N SER A 129 -1.91 0.85 -0.22
CA SER A 129 -3.34 0.53 -0.17
C SER A 129 -4.05 1.19 -1.34
N PHE A 130 -4.99 0.48 -1.96
CA PHE A 130 -5.62 0.90 -3.21
C PHE A 130 -7.14 0.74 -3.16
N VAL A 131 -7.85 1.66 -3.80
CA VAL A 131 -9.28 1.56 -4.09
C VAL A 131 -9.53 1.91 -5.56
N TYR A 132 -10.33 1.12 -6.25
CA TYR A 132 -10.59 1.32 -7.68
C TYR A 132 -11.30 2.64 -7.97
N LYS A 133 -12.35 2.95 -7.21
CA LYS A 133 -13.08 4.23 -7.30
C LYS A 133 -13.03 4.93 -5.95
N LYS A 134 -12.25 5.99 -5.83
CA LYS A 134 -12.16 6.80 -4.59
C LYS A 134 -13.48 7.45 -4.17
N ASN A 135 -14.33 7.76 -5.12
CA ASN A 135 -15.66 8.32 -4.89
C ASN A 135 -16.75 7.24 -4.67
N THR A 136 -16.36 6.00 -4.39
CA THR A 136 -17.33 4.98 -3.99
C THR A 136 -17.96 5.35 -2.65
N ASN A 137 -19.27 5.25 -2.56
CA ASN A 137 -20.04 5.46 -1.33
C ASN A 137 -20.29 4.15 -0.56
N SER A 138 -19.61 3.07 -0.91
CA SER A 138 -19.80 1.79 -0.23
C SER A 138 -19.19 1.83 1.17
N LYS A 139 -20.09 2.01 2.16
CA LYS A 139 -19.72 1.97 3.58
C LYS A 139 -19.29 0.58 4.01
N GLU A 140 -19.86 -0.46 3.41
CA GLU A 140 -19.54 -1.86 3.68
C GLU A 140 -18.13 -2.19 3.23
N LEU A 141 -17.73 -1.75 2.02
CA LEU A 141 -16.38 -1.93 1.52
C LEU A 141 -15.35 -1.17 2.39
N LEU A 142 -15.63 0.09 2.74
CA LEU A 142 -14.73 0.84 3.61
C LEU A 142 -14.63 0.19 4.99
N ALA A 143 -15.74 -0.30 5.56
CA ALA A 143 -15.72 -1.01 6.83
C ALA A 143 -14.88 -2.28 6.72
N HIS A 144 -15.05 -3.08 5.65
CA HIS A 144 -14.24 -4.27 5.39
C HIS A 144 -12.74 -3.95 5.42
N GLU A 145 -12.31 -2.98 4.63
CA GLU A 145 -10.89 -2.58 4.56
C GLU A 145 -10.37 -2.03 5.91
N LYS A 146 -11.18 -1.28 6.62
CA LYS A 146 -10.83 -0.78 7.96
C LYS A 146 -10.69 -1.92 8.98
N TYR A 147 -11.43 -3.02 8.84
CA TYR A 147 -11.30 -4.16 9.75
C TYR A 147 -9.99 -4.92 9.58
N HIS A 148 -9.37 -4.92 8.41
CA HIS A 148 -7.99 -5.40 8.26
C HIS A 148 -7.02 -4.66 9.19
N ILE A 149 -7.19 -3.34 9.36
CA ILE A 149 -6.37 -2.53 10.27
C ILE A 149 -6.64 -2.93 11.73
N LYS A 150 -7.92 -3.16 12.10
CA LYS A 150 -8.28 -3.64 13.44
C LYS A 150 -7.75 -5.05 13.72
N ILE A 151 -7.73 -5.91 12.72
CA ILE A 151 -7.15 -7.26 12.83
C ILE A 151 -5.65 -7.15 13.11
N THR A 152 -4.92 -6.31 12.38
CA THR A 152 -3.49 -6.07 12.64
C THR A 152 -3.25 -5.54 14.05
N GLU A 153 -4.06 -4.58 14.52
CA GLU A 153 -3.99 -4.09 15.89
C GLU A 153 -4.29 -5.18 16.93
N LEU A 154 -5.27 -6.05 16.68
CA LEU A 154 -5.59 -7.16 17.54
C LEU A 154 -4.38 -8.09 17.76
N PHE A 155 -3.68 -8.45 16.69
CA PHE A 155 -2.51 -9.31 16.80
C PHE A 155 -1.29 -8.56 17.36
N THR A 156 -1.19 -7.26 17.15
CA THR A 156 -0.23 -6.39 17.84
C THR A 156 -0.44 -6.43 19.35
N ARG A 157 -1.68 -6.29 19.84
CA ARG A 157 -1.99 -6.38 21.26
C ARG A 157 -1.78 -7.78 21.83
N LYS A 158 -2.13 -8.84 21.08
CA LYS A 158 -1.82 -10.23 21.48
C LYS A 158 -0.32 -10.47 21.63
N ALA A 159 0.51 -9.89 20.76
CA ALA A 159 1.95 -9.95 20.91
C ALA A 159 2.42 -9.21 22.18
N LYS A 160 1.94 -7.99 22.40
CA LYS A 160 2.24 -7.20 23.61
C LYS A 160 1.84 -7.93 24.90
N GLU A 161 0.67 -8.54 24.94
CA GLU A 161 0.23 -9.38 26.06
C GLU A 161 1.20 -10.53 26.34
N LYS A 162 1.63 -11.27 25.30
CA LYS A 162 2.59 -12.37 25.47
C LYS A 162 3.95 -11.88 25.93
N ILE A 163 4.41 -10.74 25.42
CA ILE A 163 5.71 -10.16 25.78
C ILE A 163 5.68 -9.62 27.21
N SER A 164 4.60 -8.95 27.63
CA SER A 164 4.48 -8.41 29.01
C SER A 164 4.47 -9.50 30.08
N LYS A 165 4.15 -10.75 29.71
CA LYS A 165 4.19 -11.91 30.62
C LYS A 165 5.57 -12.56 30.72
N LEU A 166 6.59 -12.07 30.01
CA LEU A 166 7.97 -12.55 30.16
C LEU A 166 8.56 -12.04 31.48
N ASN A 167 9.17 -12.94 32.24
CA ASN A 167 9.77 -12.60 33.56
C ASN A 167 10.99 -11.68 33.43
N LYS A 168 11.66 -11.68 32.26
CA LYS A 168 12.86 -10.86 31.97
C LYS A 168 12.96 -10.60 30.47
N PHE A 169 13.68 -9.55 30.13
CA PHE A 169 13.99 -9.22 28.73
C PHE A 169 14.73 -10.39 28.05
N ASN A 170 14.23 -10.75 26.87
CA ASN A 170 14.86 -11.76 26.00
C ASN A 170 14.54 -11.42 24.54
N GLY A 171 15.45 -10.74 23.86
CA GLY A 171 15.25 -10.25 22.50
C GLY A 171 14.85 -11.36 21.51
N LYS A 172 15.54 -12.51 21.54
CA LYS A 172 15.19 -13.65 20.66
C LYS A 172 13.77 -14.14 20.87
N LYS A 173 13.34 -14.26 22.13
CA LYS A 173 11.98 -14.72 22.45
C LYS A 173 10.93 -13.70 22.05
N ILE A 174 11.24 -12.42 22.19
CA ILE A 174 10.39 -11.31 21.76
C ILE A 174 10.22 -11.34 20.24
N GLU A 175 11.30 -11.49 19.47
CA GLU A 175 11.24 -11.62 18.00
C GLU A 175 10.41 -12.85 17.56
N GLU A 176 10.53 -13.98 18.25
CA GLU A 176 9.70 -15.17 17.98
C GLU A 176 8.21 -14.89 18.19
N ILE A 177 7.87 -14.20 19.29
CA ILE A 177 6.47 -13.84 19.60
C ILE A 177 5.91 -12.91 18.54
N ILE A 178 6.67 -11.90 18.12
CA ILE A 178 6.26 -10.94 17.08
C ILE A 178 6.05 -11.67 15.75
N ARG A 179 7.02 -12.47 15.31
CA ARG A 179 6.91 -13.26 14.07
C ARG A 179 5.71 -14.21 14.06
N GLN A 180 5.42 -14.86 15.22
CA GLN A 180 4.23 -15.69 15.34
C GLN A 180 2.95 -14.87 15.24
N ALA A 181 2.91 -13.68 15.86
CA ALA A 181 1.76 -12.79 15.77
C ALA A 181 1.51 -12.30 14.34
N GLU A 182 2.55 -11.96 13.58
CA GLU A 182 2.45 -11.62 12.17
C GLU A 182 1.92 -12.79 11.32
N GLN A 183 2.32 -14.02 11.64
CA GLN A 183 1.82 -15.18 10.92
C GLN A 183 0.35 -15.47 11.25
N ASP A 184 -0.03 -15.39 12.51
CA ASP A 184 -1.40 -15.57 12.96
C ASP A 184 -2.32 -14.49 12.38
N GLU A 185 -1.83 -13.25 12.31
CA GLU A 185 -2.49 -12.12 11.67
C GLU A 185 -2.75 -12.39 10.19
N ARG A 186 -1.73 -12.77 9.42
CA ARG A 186 -1.87 -13.11 7.99
C ARG A 186 -2.87 -14.24 7.75
N ASN A 187 -2.89 -15.24 8.63
CA ASN A 187 -3.84 -16.35 8.54
C ASN A 187 -5.26 -15.88 8.80
N PHE A 188 -5.45 -15.05 9.84
CA PHE A 188 -6.76 -14.51 10.20
C PHE A 188 -7.29 -13.56 9.11
N GLN A 189 -6.46 -12.69 8.54
CA GLN A 189 -6.84 -11.81 7.43
C GLN A 189 -7.28 -12.59 6.20
N ARG A 190 -6.54 -13.64 5.83
CA ARG A 190 -6.94 -14.52 4.71
C ARG A 190 -8.27 -15.21 4.94
N GLN A 191 -8.54 -15.67 6.17
CA GLN A 191 -9.80 -16.28 6.50
C GLN A 191 -10.94 -15.26 6.49
N TYR A 192 -10.70 -14.05 6.99
CA TYR A 192 -11.64 -12.94 6.92
C TYR A 192 -12.04 -12.61 5.48
N ASP A 193 -11.06 -12.46 4.59
CA ASP A 193 -11.31 -12.20 3.17
C ASP A 193 -12.09 -13.34 2.51
N TYR A 194 -11.72 -14.58 2.80
CA TYR A 194 -12.38 -15.76 2.26
C TYR A 194 -13.84 -15.84 2.70
N ASP A 195 -14.13 -15.72 3.97
CA ASP A 195 -15.48 -15.87 4.53
C ASP A 195 -16.38 -14.69 4.16
N THR A 196 -15.83 -13.47 4.12
CA THR A 196 -16.59 -12.26 3.75
C THR A 196 -16.71 -12.06 2.25
N PHE A 197 -15.95 -12.85 1.46
CA PHE A 197 -15.80 -12.68 0.03
C PHE A 197 -15.57 -11.21 -0.35
N HIS A 198 -14.56 -10.57 0.32
CA HIS A 198 -14.20 -9.15 0.13
C HIS A 198 -15.42 -8.21 0.21
N SER A 199 -16.11 -8.21 1.32
CA SER A 199 -17.29 -7.38 1.62
C SER A 199 -18.62 -7.77 0.93
N TYR A 200 -18.69 -8.89 0.21
CA TYR A 200 -19.95 -9.34 -0.40
C TYR A 200 -20.85 -10.12 0.56
N VAL A 201 -20.29 -10.86 1.53
CA VAL A 201 -21.05 -11.62 2.52
C VAL A 201 -21.16 -10.82 3.82
N LEU A 202 -22.14 -9.92 3.88
CA LEU A 202 -22.28 -8.96 4.98
C LEU A 202 -22.57 -9.62 6.33
N SER A 203 -23.22 -10.77 6.38
CA SER A 203 -23.45 -11.52 7.63
C SER A 203 -22.15 -11.95 8.27
N GLU A 204 -21.22 -12.51 7.48
CA GLU A 204 -19.92 -12.92 7.94
C GLU A 204 -19.07 -11.71 8.34
N GLN A 205 -19.09 -10.66 7.53
CA GLN A 205 -18.40 -9.41 7.88
C GLN A 205 -18.86 -8.89 9.25
N LYS A 206 -20.17 -8.83 9.52
CA LYS A 206 -20.72 -8.39 10.82
C LYS A 206 -20.33 -9.33 11.96
N ARG A 207 -20.23 -10.64 11.72
CA ARG A 207 -19.75 -11.60 12.71
C ARG A 207 -18.28 -11.31 13.09
N TYR A 208 -17.40 -11.13 12.09
CA TYR A 208 -15.99 -10.79 12.33
C TYR A 208 -15.82 -9.43 13.00
N GLU A 209 -16.59 -8.41 12.57
CA GLU A 209 -16.58 -7.09 13.18
C GLU A 209 -16.84 -7.18 14.68
N LYS A 210 -17.88 -7.89 15.09
CA LYS A 210 -18.23 -8.11 16.49
C LYS A 210 -17.15 -8.89 17.25
N GLU A 211 -16.61 -9.93 16.65
CA GLU A 211 -15.54 -10.76 17.23
C GLU A 211 -14.27 -9.92 17.48
N VAL A 212 -13.78 -9.22 16.45
CA VAL A 212 -12.58 -8.39 16.54
C VAL A 212 -12.74 -7.27 17.54
N ASP A 213 -13.87 -6.57 17.54
CA ASP A 213 -14.14 -5.50 18.51
C ASP A 213 -14.19 -6.03 19.94
N SER A 214 -14.81 -7.18 20.17
CA SER A 214 -14.84 -7.81 21.48
C SER A 214 -13.44 -8.16 21.98
N LEU A 215 -12.61 -8.75 21.11
CA LEU A 215 -11.23 -9.13 21.44
C LEU A 215 -10.34 -7.91 21.69
N LEU A 216 -10.49 -6.84 20.90
CA LEU A 216 -9.77 -5.58 21.11
C LEU A 216 -10.14 -4.93 22.45
N ASN A 217 -11.41 -5.01 22.84
CA ASN A 217 -11.86 -4.50 24.14
C ASN A 217 -11.25 -5.29 25.32
N LEU A 218 -11.15 -6.63 25.20
CA LEU A 218 -10.47 -7.47 26.20
C LEU A 218 -8.98 -7.15 26.34
N LEU A 219 -8.35 -6.68 25.26
CA LEU A 219 -6.93 -6.33 25.22
C LEU A 219 -6.67 -4.81 25.33
N THR A 220 -7.59 -4.07 25.94
CA THR A 220 -7.47 -2.61 26.05
C THR A 220 -6.25 -2.16 26.86
N GLU A 221 -5.82 -2.94 27.85
CA GLU A 221 -4.62 -2.66 28.64
C GLU A 221 -3.32 -2.67 27.82
N TYR A 222 -3.30 -3.39 26.67
CA TYR A 222 -2.16 -3.50 25.77
C TYR A 222 -2.22 -2.52 24.59
N LYS A 223 -3.00 -1.43 24.67
CA LYS A 223 -3.09 -0.43 23.60
C LYS A 223 -1.80 0.39 23.44
N GLU A 224 -1.12 0.68 24.57
CA GLU A 224 0.11 1.47 24.54
C GLU A 224 1.22 0.74 23.75
N PRO A 225 2.00 1.47 22.92
CA PRO A 225 2.97 0.83 22.04
C PRO A 225 4.19 0.28 22.76
N LYS A 226 4.53 0.82 23.92
CA LYS A 226 5.79 0.58 24.63
C LYS A 226 5.62 -0.39 25.78
N ILE A 227 6.53 -1.35 25.88
CA ILE A 227 6.68 -2.27 27.02
C ILE A 227 8.06 -2.07 27.61
N GLU A 228 8.16 -1.87 28.92
CA GLU A 228 9.40 -1.71 29.65
C GLU A 228 9.62 -2.92 30.57
N PHE A 229 10.84 -3.44 30.58
CA PHE A 229 11.27 -4.49 31.49
C PHE A 229 12.02 -3.87 32.67
N ASN A 230 11.49 -4.08 33.86
CA ASN A 230 12.16 -3.76 35.11
C ASN A 230 12.98 -4.99 35.51
N ASP A 231 14.30 -4.82 35.66
CA ASP A 231 15.20 -5.89 36.18
C ASP A 231 14.87 -6.23 37.63
#